data_5448e7792fd64c17b13dfb0ee7650793
#
_entry.id   5448e7792fd64c17b13dfb0ee7650793
#
_cell.length_a   1.000
_cell.length_b   1.000
_cell.length_c   1.000
_cell.angle_alpha   90.00
_cell.angle_beta   90.00
_cell.angle_gamma   90.00
#
_symmetry.space_group_name_H-M   'P 1'
#
loop_
_entity.id
_entity.type
_entity.pdbx_description
1 polymer ?
#
loop_
_entity_poly.entity_id
_entity_poly.type
_entity_poly.pdbx_seq_one_letter_code
_entity_poly.pdbx_strand_id
1 'polypeptide(L)'
;PKDRYTRGLQTGCYPPTRGYKKCMSFSESLLTLLALLLVSGFFSVSEIALAASSRLRLTQLAEKGDPKAIRVLRIHEQPGQFFTVVQIGLNSVAILGGIVGEGNLSPYLSNLLLGIVDTDTAQTVGFLGAFVFITSLFIIFADLFPRRLGMVNPEKLALWCVTPMLFLMSVLNPIV
;
A
#
# COMPACT_ATOMS: atom_id res chain seq x y z
N PRO A 1 2.72 35.25 -22.85
CA PRO A 1 2.01 34.00 -22.48
C PRO A 1 2.94 32.80 -22.36
N LYS A 2 4.08 32.75 -23.07
CA LYS A 2 5.05 31.64 -23.03
C LYS A 2 5.81 31.51 -21.69
N ASP A 3 6.04 32.61 -20.97
CA ASP A 3 6.84 32.60 -19.72
C ASP A 3 6.11 32.03 -18.52
N ARG A 4 4.80 31.85 -18.56
CA ARG A 4 4.02 31.18 -17.52
C ARG A 4 4.06 29.66 -17.64
N TYR A 5 4.24 29.17 -18.87
CA TYR A 5 4.31 27.72 -19.13
C TYR A 5 5.62 27.13 -18.64
N THR A 6 6.73 27.84 -18.84
CA THR A 6 8.06 27.38 -18.40
C THR A 6 8.26 27.38 -16.89
N ARG A 7 7.60 28.28 -16.17
CA ARG A 7 7.65 28.31 -14.68
C ARG A 7 6.82 27.19 -14.04
N GLY A 8 5.73 26.76 -14.65
CA GLY A 8 4.92 25.61 -14.18
C GLY A 8 5.64 24.27 -14.30
N LEU A 9 6.49 24.14 -15.31
CA LEU A 9 7.30 22.93 -15.56
C LEU A 9 8.43 22.72 -14.51
N GLN A 10 8.94 23.80 -13.92
CA GLN A 10 9.99 23.71 -12.87
C GLN A 10 9.43 23.35 -11.48
N THR A 11 8.14 23.54 -11.25
CA THR A 11 7.50 23.27 -9.96
C THR A 11 6.60 22.02 -9.96
N GLY A 12 6.49 21.31 -11.08
CA GLY A 12 5.63 20.13 -11.18
C GLY A 12 4.13 20.42 -11.07
N CYS A 13 3.73 21.70 -11.12
CA CYS A 13 2.34 22.14 -11.00
C CYS A 13 1.78 22.55 -12.35
N TYR A 14 0.93 21.74 -12.94
CA TYR A 14 0.06 22.16 -14.05
C TYR A 14 -1.00 23.15 -13.53
N PRO A 15 -1.31 24.24 -14.27
CA PRO A 15 -2.33 25.20 -13.83
C PRO A 15 -3.69 24.50 -13.72
N PRO A 16 -4.43 24.67 -12.62
CA PRO A 16 -5.66 23.93 -12.36
C PRO A 16 -6.79 24.44 -13.25
N THR A 17 -7.40 23.53 -13.99
CA THR A 17 -8.81 23.70 -14.37
C THR A 17 -9.63 23.31 -13.13
N ARG A 18 -10.15 24.32 -12.42
CA ARG A 18 -11.12 24.25 -11.31
C ARG A 18 -11.00 23.01 -10.40
N GLY A 19 -10.27 23.13 -9.31
CA GLY A 19 -10.28 22.19 -8.19
C GLY A 19 -8.96 22.23 -7.42
N TYR A 20 -9.00 22.48 -6.12
CA TYR A 20 -7.86 22.53 -5.20
C TYR A 20 -6.97 21.27 -5.32
N LYS A 21 -5.93 21.30 -6.10
CA LYS A 21 -4.80 20.39 -5.94
C LYS A 21 -3.68 21.17 -5.26
N LYS A 22 -3.57 21.04 -3.95
CA LYS A 22 -2.37 21.43 -3.20
C LYS A 22 -1.20 20.68 -3.85
N CYS A 23 -0.27 21.40 -4.45
CA CYS A 23 0.98 20.79 -4.92
C CYS A 23 1.67 20.18 -3.70
N MET A 24 1.62 18.87 -3.59
CA MET A 24 2.39 18.18 -2.57
C MET A 24 3.87 18.29 -2.92
N SER A 25 4.67 18.64 -1.94
CA SER A 25 6.13 18.63 -2.08
C SER A 25 6.59 17.21 -2.43
N PHE A 26 7.69 17.09 -3.18
CA PHE A 26 8.27 15.76 -3.49
C PHE A 26 8.50 14.92 -2.22
N SER A 27 8.96 15.56 -1.15
CA SER A 27 9.16 14.91 0.15
C SER A 27 7.85 14.42 0.80
N GLU A 28 6.76 15.20 0.69
CA GLU A 28 5.44 14.79 1.18
C GLU A 28 4.88 13.59 0.42
N SER A 29 5.09 13.58 -0.89
CA SER A 29 4.68 12.47 -1.77
C SER A 29 5.45 11.20 -1.47
N LEU A 30 6.77 11.32 -1.30
CA LEU A 30 7.63 10.19 -0.94
C LEU A 30 7.26 9.62 0.43
N LEU A 31 6.99 10.48 1.41
CA LEU A 31 6.55 10.07 2.75
C LEU A 31 5.19 9.35 2.69
N THR A 32 4.27 9.87 1.89
CA THR A 32 2.94 9.26 1.70
C THR A 32 3.06 7.88 1.04
N LEU A 33 3.87 7.75 -0.01
CA LEU A 33 4.13 6.46 -0.66
C LEU A 33 4.78 5.46 0.31
N LEU A 34 5.75 5.90 1.10
CA LEU A 34 6.38 5.05 2.11
C LEU A 34 5.37 4.60 3.18
N ALA A 35 4.51 5.49 3.65
CA ALA A 35 3.45 5.15 4.59
C ALA A 35 2.47 4.13 3.99
N LEU A 36 2.05 4.32 2.74
CA LEU A 36 1.19 3.37 2.04
C LEU A 36 1.87 2.00 1.84
N LEU A 37 3.16 1.98 1.51
CA LEU A 37 3.94 0.72 1.43
C LEU A 37 3.98 -0.02 2.77
N LEU A 38 4.18 0.69 3.87
CA LEU A 38 4.20 0.09 5.22
C LEU A 38 2.83 -0.47 5.60
N VAL A 39 1.75 0.26 5.31
CA VAL A 39 0.37 -0.20 5.57
C VAL A 39 0.05 -1.43 4.72
N SER A 40 0.40 -1.42 3.43
CA SER A 40 0.22 -2.59 2.55
C SER A 40 1.02 -3.79 3.05
N GLY A 41 2.29 -3.58 3.41
CA GLY A 41 3.14 -4.63 3.99
C GLY A 41 2.56 -5.22 5.28
N PHE A 42 1.96 -4.39 6.14
CA PHE A 42 1.28 -4.86 7.34
C PHE A 42 0.09 -5.78 7.01
N PHE A 43 -0.78 -5.42 6.05
CA PHE A 43 -1.88 -6.28 5.60
C PHE A 43 -1.35 -7.60 5.02
N SER A 44 -0.33 -7.54 4.17
CA SER A 44 0.26 -8.72 3.53
C SER A 44 0.91 -9.68 4.56
N VAL A 45 1.64 -9.15 5.56
CA VAL A 45 2.17 -9.96 6.67
C VAL A 45 1.05 -10.59 7.47
N SER A 46 -0.01 -9.83 7.78
CA SER A 46 -1.14 -10.30 8.58
C SER A 46 -1.87 -11.46 7.92
N GLU A 47 -2.08 -11.36 6.59
CA GLU A 47 -2.71 -12.39 5.77
C GLU A 47 -1.93 -13.71 5.84
N ILE A 48 -0.63 -13.64 5.52
CA ILE A 48 0.22 -14.83 5.49
C ILE A 48 0.47 -15.40 6.88
N ALA A 49 0.67 -14.55 7.89
CA ALA A 49 0.87 -14.99 9.26
C ALA A 49 -0.34 -15.78 9.77
N LEU A 50 -1.57 -15.32 9.46
CA LEU A 50 -2.77 -16.08 9.82
C LEU A 50 -2.84 -17.40 9.03
N ALA A 51 -2.68 -17.34 7.71
CA ALA A 51 -2.80 -18.52 6.84
C ALA A 51 -1.74 -19.60 7.16
N ALA A 52 -0.52 -19.19 7.51
CA ALA A 52 0.59 -20.11 7.80
C ALA A 52 0.67 -20.53 9.28
N SER A 53 -0.10 -19.89 10.18
CA SER A 53 -0.04 -20.22 11.61
C SER A 53 -0.67 -21.57 11.94
N SER A 54 0.01 -22.35 12.77
CA SER A 54 -0.45 -23.69 13.16
C SER A 54 -1.52 -23.61 14.24
N ARG A 55 -2.70 -24.19 13.96
CA ARG A 55 -3.79 -24.31 14.97
C ARG A 55 -3.32 -25.01 16.24
N LEU A 56 -2.52 -26.07 16.11
CA LEU A 56 -2.04 -26.84 17.27
C LEU A 56 -1.19 -25.97 18.20
N ARG A 57 -0.26 -25.20 17.66
CA ARG A 57 0.59 -24.29 18.46
C ARG A 57 -0.22 -23.17 19.10
N LEU A 58 -1.19 -22.62 18.38
CA LEU A 58 -2.09 -21.58 18.91
C LEU A 58 -2.96 -22.13 20.04
N THR A 59 -3.45 -23.37 19.94
CA THR A 59 -4.21 -24.04 21.02
C THR A 59 -3.35 -24.21 22.26
N GLN A 60 -2.11 -24.68 22.12
CA GLN A 60 -1.17 -24.79 23.25
C GLN A 60 -0.87 -23.45 23.92
N LEU A 61 -0.81 -22.35 23.15
CA LEU A 61 -0.61 -21.01 23.70
C LEU A 61 -1.88 -20.52 24.40
N ALA A 62 -3.06 -20.81 23.86
CA ALA A 62 -4.34 -20.50 24.48
C ALA A 62 -4.55 -21.23 25.79
N GLU A 63 -4.17 -22.54 25.91
CA GLU A 63 -4.17 -23.32 27.12
C GLU A 63 -3.24 -22.77 28.20
N LYS A 64 -2.13 -22.13 27.79
CA LYS A 64 -1.22 -21.38 28.67
C LYS A 64 -1.76 -20.02 29.12
N GLY A 65 -2.96 -19.64 28.67
CA GLY A 65 -3.63 -18.40 29.07
C GLY A 65 -3.31 -17.18 28.20
N ASP A 66 -2.74 -17.34 27.01
CA ASP A 66 -2.51 -16.20 26.11
C ASP A 66 -3.82 -15.73 25.44
N PRO A 67 -4.34 -14.53 25.81
CA PRO A 67 -5.59 -14.03 25.27
C PRO A 67 -5.52 -13.70 23.76
N LYS A 68 -4.33 -13.46 23.23
CA LYS A 68 -4.16 -13.20 21.79
C LYS A 68 -4.29 -14.48 20.98
N ALA A 69 -3.78 -15.61 21.50
CA ALA A 69 -3.93 -16.91 20.86
C ALA A 69 -5.40 -17.32 20.74
N ILE A 70 -6.21 -17.06 21.76
CA ILE A 70 -7.65 -17.30 21.74
C ILE A 70 -8.33 -16.47 20.63
N ARG A 71 -7.92 -15.21 20.46
CA ARG A 71 -8.47 -14.34 19.41
C ARG A 71 -8.08 -14.81 18.01
N VAL A 72 -6.83 -15.23 17.81
CA VAL A 72 -6.38 -15.79 16.53
C VAL A 72 -7.14 -17.07 16.19
N LEU A 73 -7.34 -17.96 17.16
CA LEU A 73 -8.13 -19.18 16.98
C LEU A 73 -9.57 -18.88 16.55
N ARG A 74 -10.19 -17.84 17.13
CA ARG A 74 -11.54 -17.41 16.73
C ARG A 74 -11.58 -16.95 15.27
N ILE A 75 -10.54 -16.23 14.81
CA ILE A 75 -10.44 -15.84 13.39
C ILE A 75 -10.26 -17.08 12.51
N HIS A 76 -9.53 -18.08 12.94
CA HIS A 76 -9.38 -19.36 12.23
C HIS A 76 -10.69 -20.15 12.09
N GLU A 77 -11.68 -19.92 12.95
CA GLU A 77 -13.00 -20.54 12.84
C GLU A 77 -13.84 -19.87 11.74
N GLN A 78 -13.68 -18.56 11.54
CA GLN A 78 -14.40 -17.79 10.52
C GLN A 78 -13.42 -16.89 9.73
N PRO A 79 -12.56 -17.48 8.89
CA PRO A 79 -11.50 -16.73 8.23
C PRO A 79 -12.00 -15.78 7.13
N GLY A 80 -13.23 -15.99 6.61
CA GLY A 80 -13.75 -15.24 5.48
C GLY A 80 -13.78 -13.73 5.73
N GLN A 81 -14.30 -13.28 6.87
CA GLN A 81 -14.34 -11.86 7.22
C GLN A 81 -12.94 -11.23 7.29
N PHE A 82 -11.99 -11.94 7.89
CA PHE A 82 -10.62 -11.47 7.98
C PHE A 82 -10.00 -11.25 6.60
N PHE A 83 -10.08 -12.26 5.71
CA PHE A 83 -9.53 -12.14 4.36
C PHE A 83 -10.22 -11.06 3.54
N THR A 84 -11.53 -10.88 3.68
CA THR A 84 -12.25 -9.79 3.01
C THR A 84 -11.74 -8.43 3.46
N VAL A 85 -11.56 -8.19 4.76
CA VAL A 85 -11.02 -6.94 5.29
C VAL A 85 -9.60 -6.68 4.80
N VAL A 86 -8.74 -7.70 4.81
CA VAL A 86 -7.38 -7.60 4.28
C VAL A 86 -7.40 -7.23 2.80
N GLN A 87 -8.24 -7.87 2.01
CA GLN A 87 -8.34 -7.62 0.58
C GLN A 87 -8.86 -6.22 0.25
N ILE A 88 -9.85 -5.73 0.99
CA ILE A 88 -10.32 -4.34 0.89
C ILE A 88 -9.17 -3.38 1.23
N GLY A 89 -8.43 -3.64 2.32
CA GLY A 89 -7.29 -2.84 2.72
C GLY A 89 -6.19 -2.78 1.67
N LEU A 90 -5.76 -3.93 1.16
CA LEU A 90 -4.73 -4.03 0.12
C LEU A 90 -5.14 -3.31 -1.17
N ASN A 91 -6.37 -3.52 -1.65
CA ASN A 91 -6.87 -2.86 -2.85
C ASN A 91 -6.96 -1.34 -2.67
N SER A 92 -7.45 -0.87 -1.51
CA SER A 92 -7.53 0.56 -1.20
C SER A 92 -6.16 1.22 -1.20
N VAL A 93 -5.18 0.59 -0.56
CA VAL A 93 -3.78 1.09 -0.53
C VAL A 93 -3.15 1.08 -1.91
N ALA A 94 -3.38 0.05 -2.71
CA ALA A 94 -2.85 -0.04 -4.08
C ALA A 94 -3.40 1.08 -4.97
N ILE A 95 -4.70 1.36 -4.91
CA ILE A 95 -5.34 2.45 -5.66
C ILE A 95 -4.78 3.81 -5.22
N LEU A 96 -4.72 4.06 -3.90
CA LEU A 96 -4.16 5.30 -3.37
C LEU A 96 -2.68 5.48 -3.75
N GLY A 97 -1.90 4.40 -3.67
CA GLY A 97 -0.49 4.38 -4.06
C GLY A 97 -0.29 4.69 -5.54
N GLY A 98 -1.15 4.14 -6.41
CA GLY A 98 -1.17 4.45 -7.84
C GLY A 98 -1.44 5.93 -8.10
N ILE A 99 -2.49 6.48 -7.51
CA ILE A 99 -2.89 7.90 -7.69
C ILE A 99 -1.79 8.86 -7.21
N VAL A 100 -1.24 8.62 -5.99
CA VAL A 100 -0.19 9.48 -5.42
C VAL A 100 1.10 9.33 -6.20
N GLY A 101 1.44 8.11 -6.61
CA GLY A 101 2.68 7.82 -7.31
C GLY A 101 2.71 8.39 -8.72
N GLU A 102 1.65 8.17 -9.48
CA GLU A 102 1.50 8.70 -10.84
C GLU A 102 1.57 10.23 -10.86
N GLY A 103 0.77 10.89 -10.01
CA GLY A 103 0.67 12.35 -10.02
C GLY A 103 1.99 13.06 -9.70
N ASN A 104 2.91 12.40 -9.01
CA ASN A 104 4.16 13.01 -8.56
C ASN A 104 5.40 12.55 -9.34
N LEU A 105 5.45 11.30 -9.80
CA LEU A 105 6.63 10.76 -10.48
C LEU A 105 6.59 10.98 -12.00
N SER A 106 5.40 10.96 -12.60
CA SER A 106 5.22 11.17 -14.05
C SER A 106 5.86 12.46 -14.56
N PRO A 107 5.72 13.65 -13.92
CA PRO A 107 6.37 14.88 -14.37
C PRO A 107 7.90 14.79 -14.39
N TYR A 108 8.52 14.09 -13.44
CA TYR A 108 9.98 13.95 -13.39
C TYR A 108 10.49 13.08 -14.53
N LEU A 109 9.81 11.95 -14.80
CA LEU A 109 10.17 11.08 -15.92
C LEU A 109 9.93 11.77 -17.27
N SER A 110 8.84 12.50 -17.43
CA SER A 110 8.56 13.25 -18.64
C SER A 110 9.63 14.31 -18.92
N ASN A 111 10.06 15.06 -17.88
CA ASN A 111 11.12 16.06 -18.00
C ASN A 111 12.46 15.46 -18.41
N LEU A 112 12.77 14.25 -17.94
CA LEU A 112 14.00 13.54 -18.31
C LEU A 112 13.99 13.15 -19.82
N LEU A 113 12.81 12.88 -20.36
CA LEU A 113 12.61 12.46 -21.76
C LEU A 113 12.47 13.63 -22.75
N LEU A 114 12.13 14.86 -22.29
CA LEU A 114 11.93 16.05 -23.13
C LEU A 114 13.16 16.47 -23.97
N GLY A 115 14.34 15.94 -23.67
CA GLY A 115 15.57 16.15 -24.46
C GLY A 115 15.77 15.17 -25.61
N ILE A 116 14.95 14.12 -25.71
CA ILE A 116 15.15 12.98 -26.61
C ILE A 116 13.96 12.77 -27.55
N VAL A 117 12.72 13.12 -27.09
CA VAL A 117 11.46 12.80 -27.77
C VAL A 117 10.53 14.02 -27.77
N ASP A 118 9.52 14.04 -28.69
CA ASP A 118 8.47 15.05 -28.73
C ASP A 118 7.67 15.12 -27.42
N THR A 119 7.14 16.30 -27.10
CA THR A 119 6.44 16.60 -25.84
C THR A 119 5.29 15.65 -25.53
N ASP A 120 4.48 15.28 -26.51
CA ASP A 120 3.34 14.37 -26.31
C ASP A 120 3.78 12.93 -26.04
N THR A 121 4.83 12.50 -26.76
CA THR A 121 5.44 11.19 -26.56
C THR A 121 6.15 11.11 -25.20
N ALA A 122 6.87 12.16 -24.80
CA ALA A 122 7.56 12.23 -23.50
C ALA A 122 6.57 12.16 -22.32
N GLN A 123 5.40 12.78 -22.43
CA GLN A 123 4.35 12.70 -21.40
C GLN A 123 3.78 11.28 -21.29
N THR A 124 3.45 10.66 -22.42
CA THR A 124 2.88 9.30 -22.44
C THR A 124 3.87 8.26 -21.91
N VAL A 125 5.12 8.31 -22.35
CA VAL A 125 6.17 7.39 -21.91
C VAL A 125 6.55 7.66 -20.46
N GLY A 126 6.60 8.91 -20.03
CA GLY A 126 6.83 9.30 -18.64
C GLY A 126 5.73 8.77 -17.69
N PHE A 127 4.47 8.88 -18.11
CA PHE A 127 3.33 8.31 -17.39
C PHE A 127 3.42 6.79 -17.26
N LEU A 128 3.57 6.09 -18.38
CA LEU A 128 3.68 4.63 -18.39
C LEU A 128 4.90 4.13 -17.58
N GLY A 129 6.03 4.81 -17.72
CA GLY A 129 7.24 4.50 -16.97
C GLY A 129 7.06 4.68 -15.47
N ALA A 130 6.45 5.78 -15.03
CA ALA A 130 6.11 6.02 -13.63
C ALA A 130 5.15 4.96 -13.10
N PHE A 131 4.11 4.64 -13.86
CA PHE A 131 3.12 3.63 -13.49
C PHE A 131 3.77 2.25 -13.30
N VAL A 132 4.54 1.78 -14.28
CA VAL A 132 5.23 0.48 -14.21
C VAL A 132 6.22 0.45 -13.05
N PHE A 133 7.00 1.51 -12.85
CA PHE A 133 7.97 1.60 -11.77
C PHE A 133 7.31 1.52 -10.40
N ILE A 134 6.25 2.31 -10.16
CA ILE A 134 5.55 2.32 -8.88
C ILE A 134 4.83 1.00 -8.63
N THR A 135 4.17 0.47 -9.65
CA THR A 135 3.49 -0.84 -9.54
C THR A 135 4.50 -1.93 -9.20
N SER A 136 5.67 -1.95 -9.84
CA SER A 136 6.74 -2.91 -9.54
C SER A 136 7.25 -2.75 -8.10
N LEU A 137 7.41 -1.50 -7.64
CA LEU A 137 7.82 -1.21 -6.27
C LEU A 137 6.81 -1.75 -5.25
N PHE A 138 5.51 -1.54 -5.50
CA PHE A 138 4.45 -2.05 -4.64
C PHE A 138 4.41 -3.59 -4.64
N ILE A 139 4.50 -4.23 -5.79
CA ILE A 139 4.52 -5.70 -5.87
C ILE A 139 5.69 -6.27 -5.07
N ILE A 140 6.89 -5.71 -5.20
CA ILE A 140 8.08 -6.23 -4.53
C ILE A 140 8.04 -5.95 -3.03
N PHE A 141 7.84 -4.70 -2.64
CA PHE A 141 7.99 -4.26 -1.25
C PHE A 141 6.72 -4.34 -0.42
N ALA A 142 5.54 -4.21 -1.04
CA ALA A 142 4.28 -4.28 -0.31
C ALA A 142 3.68 -5.70 -0.29
N ASP A 143 4.02 -6.57 -1.25
CA ASP A 143 3.44 -7.91 -1.35
C ASP A 143 4.50 -9.02 -1.17
N LEU A 144 5.49 -9.13 -2.05
CA LEU A 144 6.43 -10.25 -2.04
C LEU A 144 7.34 -10.29 -0.80
N PHE A 145 7.92 -9.16 -0.40
CA PHE A 145 8.83 -9.09 0.74
C PHE A 145 8.12 -9.37 2.07
N PRO A 146 6.98 -8.74 2.38
CA PRO A 146 6.23 -9.02 3.61
C PRO A 146 5.70 -10.46 3.70
N ARG A 147 5.30 -11.06 2.58
CA ARG A 147 4.87 -12.48 2.55
C ARG A 147 5.99 -13.42 2.98
N ARG A 148 7.21 -13.18 2.55
CA ARG A 148 8.36 -13.98 2.99
C ARG A 148 8.62 -13.84 4.49
N LEU A 149 8.53 -12.62 5.02
CA LEU A 149 8.65 -12.36 6.45
C LEU A 149 7.55 -13.06 7.26
N GLY A 150 6.31 -13.04 6.77
CA GLY A 150 5.15 -13.67 7.40
C GLY A 150 5.32 -15.18 7.62
N MET A 151 6.08 -15.86 6.77
CA MET A 151 6.31 -17.30 6.84
C MET A 151 7.43 -17.71 7.81
N VAL A 152 8.30 -16.80 8.25
CA VAL A 152 9.45 -17.14 9.12
C VAL A 152 9.00 -17.51 10.54
N ASN A 153 8.08 -16.75 11.12
CA ASN A 153 7.52 -16.99 12.47
C ASN A 153 6.02 -16.65 12.47
N PRO A 154 5.18 -17.45 11.80
CA PRO A 154 3.78 -17.07 11.54
C PRO A 154 2.98 -16.92 12.83
N GLU A 155 3.21 -17.74 13.85
CA GLU A 155 2.46 -17.66 15.10
C GLU A 155 2.72 -16.36 15.86
N LYS A 156 4.01 -15.95 15.98
CA LYS A 156 4.36 -14.68 16.67
C LYS A 156 3.79 -13.48 15.93
N LEU A 157 3.87 -13.49 14.59
CA LEU A 157 3.35 -12.42 13.76
C LEU A 157 1.81 -12.38 13.81
N ALA A 158 1.13 -13.52 13.77
CA ALA A 158 -0.32 -13.60 13.95
C ALA A 158 -0.76 -13.01 15.29
N LEU A 159 -0.06 -13.33 16.39
CA LEU A 159 -0.33 -12.78 17.72
C LEU A 159 -0.07 -11.26 17.80
N TRP A 160 0.88 -10.76 17.03
CA TRP A 160 1.18 -9.32 16.97
C TRP A 160 0.13 -8.56 16.14
N CYS A 161 -0.23 -9.10 14.99
CA CYS A 161 -1.16 -8.48 14.06
C CYS A 161 -2.64 -8.59 14.48
N VAL A 162 -3.01 -9.57 15.33
CA VAL A 162 -4.42 -9.84 15.66
C VAL A 162 -5.13 -8.63 16.28
N THR A 163 -4.45 -7.87 17.14
CA THR A 163 -5.08 -6.73 17.84
C THR A 163 -5.48 -5.59 16.90
N PRO A 164 -4.58 -5.04 16.06
CA PRO A 164 -4.96 -4.01 15.08
C PRO A 164 -5.92 -4.54 14.02
N MET A 165 -5.82 -5.82 13.64
CA MET A 165 -6.75 -6.41 12.66
C MET A 165 -8.17 -6.54 13.20
N LEU A 166 -8.35 -6.94 14.45
CA LEU A 166 -9.68 -6.97 15.08
C LEU A 166 -10.32 -5.59 15.15
N PHE A 167 -9.53 -4.55 15.41
CA PHE A 167 -10.01 -3.17 15.36
C PHE A 167 -10.51 -2.81 13.95
N LEU A 168 -9.72 -3.12 12.90
CA LEU A 168 -10.12 -2.90 11.51
C LEU A 168 -11.37 -3.69 11.12
N MET A 169 -11.44 -4.96 11.53
CA MET A 169 -12.64 -5.79 11.32
C MET A 169 -13.87 -5.17 11.99
N SER A 170 -13.74 -4.65 13.21
CA SER A 170 -14.84 -3.99 13.91
C SER A 170 -15.33 -2.73 13.20
N VAL A 171 -14.42 -1.93 12.63
CA VAL A 171 -14.75 -0.72 11.87
C VAL A 171 -15.41 -1.05 10.53
N LEU A 172 -14.94 -2.12 9.87
CA LEU A 172 -15.44 -2.54 8.55
C LEU A 172 -16.63 -3.50 8.63
N ASN A 173 -16.97 -4.00 9.83
CA ASN A 173 -18.09 -4.93 10.04
C ASN A 173 -19.44 -4.46 9.43
N PRO A 174 -19.81 -3.14 9.44
CA PRO A 174 -21.04 -2.70 8.80
C PRO A 174 -21.02 -2.78 7.26
N ILE A 175 -19.85 -3.04 6.65
CA ILE A 175 -19.66 -3.08 5.19
C ILE A 175 -19.44 -4.51 4.70
N VAL A 176 -18.94 -5.40 5.55
CA VAL A 176 -18.62 -6.81 5.28
C VAL A 176 -19.69 -7.73 5.86
#